data_e190acbdd20ffabc05842abd27787040
#
_entry.id   e190acbdd20ffabc05842abd27787040
#
_cell.length_a   1.000
_cell.length_b   1.000
_cell.length_c   1.000
_cell.angle_alpha   90.00
_cell.angle_beta   90.00
_cell.angle_gamma   90.00
#
_symmetry.space_group_name_H-M   'P 1'
#
loop_
_entity.id
_entity.type
_entity.pdbx_description
1 polymer ?
#
loop_
_entity_poly.entity_id
_entity_poly.type
_entity_poly.pdbx_seq_one_letter_code
_entity_poly.pdbx_strand_id
1 'polypeptide(L)'
;LVGLRRTKIEEWLRDGVKTAGYVKTLVSALDECLSTCQVGITLASLGLGWIGEDAFKTIFVNLFRVTGLEGPLDRWLGTVHFTGTDLTSHGLALLLAFTLITFLHVVLGELAPKSLALQFPETLALWIAWPMRFFNRLFHPAVWALNGTSWALLRAIGVQPRTGHARAHSEEELGMILDESKMAGVVSPEERKMLERVFRF
;
A
#
# COMPACT_ATOMS: atom_id res chain seq x y z
N LEU A 1 5.96 2.64 7.98
CA LEU A 1 5.51 3.37 9.17
C LEU A 1 4.80 2.45 10.17
N VAL A 2 3.92 1.54 9.72
CA VAL A 2 3.15 0.61 10.59
C VAL A 2 4.05 -0.31 11.43
N GLY A 3 5.17 -0.77 10.89
CA GLY A 3 6.12 -1.65 11.58
C GLY A 3 7.12 -0.95 12.50
N LEU A 4 7.01 0.38 12.68
CA LEU A 4 7.94 1.14 13.51
C LEU A 4 7.53 1.11 14.99
N ARG A 5 8.48 0.78 15.85
CA ARG A 5 8.29 0.87 17.30
C ARG A 5 8.34 2.33 17.76
N ARG A 6 7.40 2.75 18.58
CA ARG A 6 7.39 4.12 19.15
C ARG A 6 8.67 4.46 19.91
N THR A 7 9.23 3.50 20.63
CA THR A 7 10.49 3.62 21.36
C THR A 7 11.66 4.01 20.46
N LYS A 8 11.70 3.48 19.22
CA LYS A 8 12.75 3.81 18.24
C LYS A 8 12.65 5.25 17.74
N ILE A 9 11.43 5.74 17.55
CA ILE A 9 11.19 7.14 17.16
C ILE A 9 11.66 8.10 18.27
N GLU A 10 11.42 7.76 19.54
CA GLU A 10 11.88 8.56 20.67
C GLU A 10 13.39 8.53 20.84
N GLU A 11 14.06 7.41 20.56
CA GLU A 11 15.51 7.28 20.48
C GLU A 11 16.07 8.25 19.43
N TRP A 12 15.56 8.22 18.20
CA TRP A 12 16.00 9.12 17.14
C TRP A 12 15.79 10.61 17.47
N LEU A 13 14.72 10.93 18.19
CA LEU A 13 14.49 12.31 18.64
C LEU A 13 15.52 12.75 19.69
N ARG A 14 15.92 11.85 20.59
CA ARG A 14 17.01 12.11 21.56
C ARG A 14 18.35 12.26 20.88
N ASP A 15 18.63 11.42 19.88
CA ASP A 15 19.87 11.44 19.10
C ASP A 15 19.93 12.64 18.11
N GLY A 16 18.90 13.49 18.06
CA GLY A 16 18.87 14.69 17.22
C GLY A 16 18.71 14.42 15.73
N VAL A 17 18.17 13.26 15.33
CA VAL A 17 17.89 12.92 13.93
C VAL A 17 16.84 13.87 13.37
N LYS A 18 17.21 14.72 12.42
CA LYS A 18 16.35 15.81 11.88
C LYS A 18 15.02 15.31 11.31
N THR A 19 15.00 14.11 10.73
CA THR A 19 13.80 13.53 10.11
C THR A 19 12.90 12.82 11.10
N ALA A 20 13.35 12.52 12.33
CA ALA A 20 12.58 11.81 13.36
C ALA A 20 11.28 12.53 13.72
N GLY A 21 11.31 13.89 13.76
CA GLY A 21 10.10 14.69 13.98
C GLY A 21 9.06 14.52 12.88
N TYR A 22 9.47 14.36 11.64
CA TYR A 22 8.56 14.08 10.53
C TYR A 22 7.96 12.67 10.64
N VAL A 23 8.79 11.67 10.96
CA VAL A 23 8.32 10.29 11.20
C VAL A 23 7.29 10.27 12.33
N LYS A 24 7.53 10.95 13.45
CA LYS A 24 6.59 11.06 14.56
C LYS A 24 5.24 11.63 14.12
N THR A 25 5.26 12.71 13.35
CA THR A 25 4.05 13.35 12.82
C THR A 25 3.28 12.39 11.89
N LEU A 26 3.99 11.69 10.99
CA LEU A 26 3.38 10.75 10.05
C LEU A 26 2.78 9.54 10.76
N VAL A 27 3.43 9.02 11.79
CA VAL A 27 2.91 7.90 12.59
C VAL A 27 1.69 8.30 13.42
N SER A 28 1.63 9.56 13.91
CA SER A 28 0.44 10.06 14.61
C SER A 28 -0.75 10.31 13.69
N ALA A 29 -0.52 10.53 12.39
CA ALA A 29 -1.54 10.72 11.35
C ALA A 29 -1.55 9.55 10.35
N LEU A 30 -1.44 8.32 10.85
CA LEU A 30 -1.25 7.13 10.02
C LEU A 30 -2.38 6.91 9.00
N ASP A 31 -3.64 7.10 9.43
CA ASP A 31 -4.82 6.94 8.57
C ASP A 31 -4.81 7.93 7.39
N GLU A 32 -4.41 9.17 7.65
CA GLU A 32 -4.25 10.20 6.61
C GLU A 32 -3.11 9.83 5.64
N CYS A 33 -1.98 9.33 6.16
CA CYS A 33 -0.87 8.85 5.35
C CYS A 33 -1.28 7.68 4.45
N LEU A 34 -2.04 6.71 4.98
CA LEU A 34 -2.55 5.58 4.21
C LEU A 34 -3.47 6.05 3.08
N SER A 35 -4.41 6.95 3.37
CA SER A 35 -5.29 7.54 2.36
C SER A 35 -4.52 8.28 1.27
N THR A 36 -3.50 9.05 1.66
CA THR A 36 -2.62 9.76 0.70
C THR A 36 -1.86 8.78 -0.19
N CYS A 37 -1.27 7.72 0.38
CA CYS A 37 -0.62 6.67 -0.39
C CYS A 37 -1.57 6.03 -1.40
N GLN A 38 -2.79 5.72 -0.97
CA GLN A 38 -3.79 5.08 -1.82
C GLN A 38 -4.22 5.98 -2.99
N VAL A 39 -4.44 7.26 -2.74
CA VAL A 39 -4.69 8.26 -3.81
C VAL A 39 -3.51 8.34 -4.76
N GLY A 40 -2.28 8.42 -4.24
CA GLY A 40 -1.06 8.47 -5.05
C GLY A 40 -0.87 7.24 -5.93
N ILE A 41 -1.05 6.05 -5.37
CA ILE A 41 -0.94 4.78 -6.12
C ILE A 41 -2.02 4.71 -7.20
N THR A 42 -3.26 5.07 -6.89
CA THR A 42 -4.36 5.06 -7.86
C THR A 42 -4.10 6.02 -9.02
N LEU A 43 -3.65 7.25 -8.75
CA LEU A 43 -3.30 8.22 -9.80
C LEU A 43 -2.13 7.75 -10.67
N ALA A 44 -1.09 7.18 -10.03
CA ALA A 44 0.05 6.64 -10.75
C ALA A 44 -0.35 5.45 -11.64
N SER A 45 -1.21 4.56 -11.14
CA SER A 45 -1.73 3.41 -11.89
C SER A 45 -2.56 3.83 -13.10
N LEU A 46 -3.46 4.80 -12.92
CA LEU A 46 -4.27 5.34 -14.02
C LEU A 46 -3.38 6.03 -15.07
N GLY A 47 -2.40 6.83 -14.62
CA GLY A 47 -1.45 7.49 -15.51
C GLY A 47 -0.59 6.50 -16.28
N LEU A 48 -0.08 5.47 -15.61
CA LEU A 48 0.71 4.41 -16.23
C LEU A 48 -0.13 3.60 -17.22
N GLY A 49 -1.38 3.28 -16.88
CA GLY A 49 -2.31 2.59 -17.78
C GLY A 49 -2.53 3.39 -19.06
N TRP A 50 -2.85 4.67 -18.92
CA TRP A 50 -3.13 5.54 -20.05
C TRP A 50 -1.93 5.75 -21.00
N ILE A 51 -0.76 6.09 -20.43
CA ILE A 51 0.46 6.36 -21.24
C ILE A 51 1.11 5.04 -21.69
N GLY A 52 1.11 4.04 -20.82
CA GLY A 52 1.80 2.79 -21.05
C GLY A 52 1.11 1.91 -22.10
N GLU A 53 -0.24 1.93 -22.16
CA GLU A 53 -1.01 1.13 -23.11
C GLU A 53 -0.56 1.36 -24.56
N ASP A 54 -0.55 2.61 -25.01
CA ASP A 54 -0.17 2.97 -26.36
C ASP A 54 1.30 2.65 -26.68
N ALA A 55 2.20 2.89 -25.72
CA ALA A 55 3.62 2.63 -25.88
C ALA A 55 3.90 1.12 -26.04
N PHE A 56 3.40 0.29 -25.13
CA PHE A 56 3.63 -1.16 -25.19
C PHE A 56 2.88 -1.83 -26.34
N LYS A 57 1.66 -1.41 -26.65
CA LYS A 57 0.94 -1.87 -27.85
C LYS A 57 1.75 -1.64 -29.10
N THR A 58 2.31 -0.44 -29.25
CA THR A 58 3.17 -0.11 -30.42
C THR A 58 4.40 -1.01 -30.50
N ILE A 59 5.03 -1.31 -29.33
CA ILE A 59 6.17 -2.23 -29.27
C ILE A 59 5.76 -3.63 -29.75
N PHE A 60 4.65 -4.17 -29.27
CA PHE A 60 4.19 -5.52 -29.65
C PHE A 60 3.77 -5.59 -31.12
N VAL A 61 3.05 -4.58 -31.64
CA VAL A 61 2.67 -4.53 -33.06
C VAL A 61 3.93 -4.48 -33.94
N ASN A 62 4.91 -3.64 -33.60
CA ASN A 62 6.17 -3.60 -34.35
C ASN A 62 6.95 -4.92 -34.27
N LEU A 63 6.96 -5.56 -33.11
CA LEU A 63 7.56 -6.88 -32.91
C LEU A 63 6.91 -7.93 -33.83
N PHE A 64 5.56 -7.98 -33.88
CA PHE A 64 4.84 -8.91 -34.77
C PHE A 64 5.12 -8.64 -36.23
N ARG A 65 5.24 -7.36 -36.61
CA ARG A 65 5.58 -6.97 -37.98
C ARG A 65 7.01 -7.40 -38.35
N VAL A 66 8.00 -7.11 -37.51
CA VAL A 66 9.41 -7.46 -37.78
C VAL A 66 9.64 -8.97 -37.79
N THR A 67 8.93 -9.71 -36.91
CA THR A 67 9.01 -11.19 -36.90
C THR A 67 8.18 -11.87 -37.97
N GLY A 68 7.40 -11.13 -38.75
CA GLY A 68 6.52 -11.68 -39.79
C GLY A 68 5.30 -12.44 -39.23
N LEU A 69 5.03 -12.30 -37.95
CA LEU A 69 3.92 -13.01 -37.26
C LEU A 69 2.58 -12.31 -37.46
N GLU A 70 2.54 -11.07 -37.94
CA GLU A 70 1.30 -10.27 -38.08
C GLU A 70 0.29 -11.02 -38.98
N GLY A 71 0.67 -11.43 -40.19
CA GLY A 71 -0.22 -12.12 -41.10
C GLY A 71 -0.69 -13.51 -40.66
N PRO A 72 0.20 -14.39 -40.17
CA PRO A 72 -0.23 -15.66 -39.52
C PRO A 72 -1.13 -15.48 -38.32
N LEU A 73 -0.86 -14.52 -37.45
CA LEU A 73 -1.71 -14.22 -36.27
C LEU A 73 -3.08 -13.73 -36.70
N ASP A 74 -3.19 -12.80 -37.65
CA ASP A 74 -4.48 -12.28 -38.11
C ASP A 74 -5.30 -13.39 -38.79
N ARG A 75 -4.65 -14.31 -39.50
CA ARG A 75 -5.32 -15.44 -40.13
C ARG A 75 -5.83 -16.46 -39.11
N TRP A 76 -5.07 -16.68 -38.03
CA TRP A 76 -5.44 -17.62 -36.97
C TRP A 76 -6.44 -17.00 -36.00
N LEU A 77 -6.21 -15.74 -35.57
CA LEU A 77 -7.06 -15.04 -34.60
C LEU A 77 -8.34 -14.50 -35.21
N GLY A 78 -8.33 -14.16 -36.51
CA GLY A 78 -9.53 -13.72 -37.23
C GLY A 78 -10.63 -14.80 -37.28
N THR A 79 -10.31 -16.04 -36.93
CA THR A 79 -11.30 -17.12 -36.74
C THR A 79 -11.88 -17.17 -35.32
N VAL A 80 -11.32 -16.39 -34.38
CA VAL A 80 -11.77 -16.37 -32.97
C VAL A 80 -12.63 -15.14 -32.73
N HIS A 81 -13.94 -15.31 -32.69
CA HIS A 81 -14.89 -14.27 -32.36
C HIS A 81 -15.03 -14.17 -30.85
N PHE A 82 -14.50 -13.11 -30.25
CA PHE A 82 -14.66 -12.81 -28.84
C PHE A 82 -15.57 -11.61 -28.65
N THR A 83 -16.73 -11.79 -28.00
CA THR A 83 -17.74 -10.74 -27.73
C THR A 83 -18.20 -9.91 -28.95
N GLY A 84 -18.24 -10.55 -30.17
CA GLY A 84 -18.72 -9.87 -31.39
C GLY A 84 -17.68 -9.03 -32.12
N THR A 85 -16.41 -9.09 -31.69
CA THR A 85 -15.27 -8.48 -32.40
C THR A 85 -14.24 -9.54 -32.77
N ASP A 86 -13.66 -9.40 -33.95
CA ASP A 86 -12.58 -10.29 -34.40
C ASP A 86 -11.29 -9.97 -33.61
N LEU A 87 -10.71 -11.01 -33.00
CA LEU A 87 -9.43 -10.85 -32.31
C LEU A 87 -8.33 -10.80 -33.39
N THR A 88 -7.77 -9.62 -33.59
CA THR A 88 -6.66 -9.39 -34.53
C THR A 88 -5.32 -9.38 -33.81
N SER A 89 -4.21 -9.34 -34.58
CA SER A 89 -2.86 -9.13 -34.05
C SER A 89 -2.76 -7.87 -33.16
N HIS A 90 -3.51 -6.82 -33.51
CA HIS A 90 -3.61 -5.60 -32.70
C HIS A 90 -4.32 -5.83 -31.36
N GLY A 91 -5.38 -6.63 -31.34
CA GLY A 91 -6.07 -7.01 -30.10
C GLY A 91 -5.20 -7.86 -29.18
N LEU A 92 -4.44 -8.78 -29.75
CA LEU A 92 -3.46 -9.57 -29.00
C LEU A 92 -2.33 -8.70 -28.45
N ALA A 93 -1.81 -7.77 -29.24
CA ALA A 93 -0.79 -6.81 -28.80
C ALA A 93 -1.30 -5.95 -27.63
N LEU A 94 -2.53 -5.50 -27.68
CA LEU A 94 -3.18 -4.76 -26.59
C LEU A 94 -3.29 -5.60 -25.32
N LEU A 95 -3.75 -6.85 -25.43
CA LEU A 95 -3.86 -7.77 -24.30
C LEU A 95 -2.51 -8.04 -23.64
N LEU A 96 -1.47 -8.27 -24.45
CA LEU A 96 -0.11 -8.49 -23.97
C LEU A 96 0.46 -7.23 -23.31
N ALA A 97 0.24 -6.07 -23.91
CA ALA A 97 0.65 -4.78 -23.34
C ALA A 97 0.02 -4.55 -21.98
N PHE A 98 -1.30 -4.71 -21.88
CA PHE A 98 -2.03 -4.57 -20.63
C PHE A 98 -1.56 -5.56 -19.56
N THR A 99 -1.37 -6.83 -19.93
CA THR A 99 -0.87 -7.86 -19.01
C THR A 99 0.53 -7.53 -18.49
N LEU A 100 1.43 -7.12 -19.40
CA LEU A 100 2.80 -6.76 -19.03
C LEU A 100 2.86 -5.52 -18.14
N ILE A 101 2.10 -4.47 -18.48
CA ILE A 101 2.01 -3.25 -17.66
C ILE A 101 1.49 -3.58 -16.27
N THR A 102 0.40 -4.35 -16.20
CA THR A 102 -0.19 -4.75 -14.93
C THR A 102 0.79 -5.56 -14.09
N PHE A 103 1.49 -6.52 -14.71
CA PHE A 103 2.51 -7.33 -14.04
C PHE A 103 3.65 -6.46 -13.49
N LEU A 104 4.22 -5.59 -14.32
CA LEU A 104 5.30 -4.70 -13.89
C LEU A 104 4.84 -3.72 -12.81
N HIS A 105 3.64 -3.17 -12.95
CA HIS A 105 3.06 -2.27 -11.95
C HIS A 105 2.88 -2.96 -10.60
N VAL A 106 2.30 -4.15 -10.57
CA VAL A 106 2.09 -4.90 -9.33
C VAL A 106 3.43 -5.31 -8.70
N VAL A 107 4.36 -5.84 -9.50
CA VAL A 107 5.64 -6.35 -8.96
C VAL A 107 6.53 -5.19 -8.50
N LEU A 108 6.78 -4.20 -9.36
CA LEU A 108 7.74 -3.12 -9.08
C LEU A 108 7.10 -1.96 -8.31
N GLY A 109 5.81 -1.69 -8.54
CA GLY A 109 5.09 -0.58 -7.90
C GLY A 109 4.51 -0.92 -6.53
N GLU A 110 4.20 -2.19 -6.26
CA GLU A 110 3.54 -2.58 -5.03
C GLU A 110 4.32 -3.66 -4.24
N LEU A 111 4.56 -4.84 -4.82
CA LEU A 111 5.11 -5.98 -4.07
C LEU A 111 6.55 -5.75 -3.62
N ALA A 112 7.42 -5.27 -4.50
CA ALA A 112 8.82 -5.04 -4.17
C ALA A 112 9.01 -3.91 -3.13
N PRO A 113 8.37 -2.72 -3.27
CA PRO A 113 8.43 -1.68 -2.24
C PRO A 113 7.85 -2.13 -0.90
N LYS A 114 6.76 -2.89 -0.90
CA LYS A 114 6.15 -3.43 0.31
C LYS A 114 7.08 -4.40 1.03
N SER A 115 7.73 -5.31 0.28
CA SER A 115 8.69 -6.27 0.84
C SER A 115 9.91 -5.56 1.43
N LEU A 116 10.43 -4.54 0.76
CA LEU A 116 11.51 -3.70 1.28
C LEU A 116 11.11 -2.96 2.57
N ALA A 117 9.90 -2.42 2.61
CA ALA A 117 9.39 -1.71 3.78
C ALA A 117 9.22 -2.61 5.01
N LEU A 118 8.92 -3.89 4.81
CA LEU A 118 8.84 -4.88 5.89
C LEU A 118 10.23 -5.31 6.37
N GLN A 119 11.22 -5.40 5.47
CA GLN A 119 12.57 -5.81 5.83
C GLN A 119 13.39 -4.67 6.48
N PHE A 120 13.23 -3.44 6.00
CA PHE A 120 14.00 -2.29 6.43
C PHE A 120 13.10 -1.11 6.87
N PRO A 121 12.20 -1.31 7.86
CA PRO A 121 11.20 -0.31 8.22
C PRO A 121 11.81 0.99 8.74
N GLU A 122 12.92 0.90 9.49
CA GLU A 122 13.59 2.06 10.10
C GLU A 122 14.23 2.96 9.06
N THR A 123 15.07 2.38 8.20
CA THR A 123 15.78 3.12 7.15
C THR A 123 14.83 3.77 6.17
N LEU A 124 13.82 3.01 5.71
CA LEU A 124 12.84 3.52 4.76
C LEU A 124 11.94 4.59 5.37
N ALA A 125 11.59 4.47 6.65
CA ALA A 125 10.79 5.50 7.31
C ALA A 125 11.50 6.86 7.36
N LEU A 126 12.78 6.89 7.68
CA LEU A 126 13.58 8.12 7.68
C LEU A 126 13.74 8.70 6.28
N TRP A 127 13.92 7.84 5.26
CA TRP A 127 14.13 8.28 3.89
C TRP A 127 12.85 8.82 3.24
N ILE A 128 11.72 8.15 3.50
CA ILE A 128 10.40 8.51 2.94
C ILE A 128 9.71 9.64 3.72
N ALA A 129 10.13 9.92 4.96
CA ALA A 129 9.44 10.90 5.82
C ALA A 129 9.30 12.28 5.19
N TRP A 130 10.33 12.78 4.52
CA TRP A 130 10.28 14.08 3.87
C TRP A 130 9.37 14.13 2.63
N PRO A 131 9.52 13.25 1.62
CA PRO A 131 8.62 13.24 0.48
C PRO A 131 7.17 12.93 0.88
N MET A 132 6.96 12.03 1.84
CA MET A 132 5.62 11.69 2.31
C MET A 132 4.90 12.89 2.94
N ARG A 133 5.62 13.72 3.71
CA ARG A 133 5.07 14.97 4.27
C ARG A 133 4.65 15.94 3.16
N PHE A 134 5.44 16.04 2.10
CA PHE A 134 5.11 16.87 0.94
C PHE A 134 3.83 16.35 0.26
N PHE A 135 3.75 15.06 -0.01
CA PHE A 135 2.57 14.44 -0.63
C PHE A 135 1.32 14.54 0.25
N ASN A 136 1.43 14.32 1.56
CA ASN A 136 0.31 14.51 2.47
C ASN A 136 -0.24 15.94 2.38
N ARG A 137 0.64 16.94 2.34
CA ARG A 137 0.20 18.34 2.24
C ARG A 137 -0.44 18.65 0.88
N LEU A 138 0.12 18.12 -0.20
CA LEU A 138 -0.39 18.28 -1.57
C LEU A 138 -1.76 17.64 -1.74
N PHE A 139 -1.93 16.41 -1.27
CA PHE A 139 -3.16 15.64 -1.42
C PHE A 139 -4.17 15.84 -0.29
N HIS A 140 -3.84 16.62 0.74
CA HIS A 140 -4.73 16.88 1.87
C HIS A 140 -6.17 17.29 1.46
N PRO A 141 -6.38 18.25 0.52
CA PRO A 141 -7.74 18.62 0.13
C PRO A 141 -8.49 17.45 -0.54
N ALA A 142 -7.80 16.66 -1.36
CA ALA A 142 -8.40 15.49 -2.01
C ALA A 142 -8.74 14.40 -0.99
N VAL A 143 -7.83 14.09 -0.08
CA VAL A 143 -8.03 13.10 1.00
C VAL A 143 -9.16 13.53 1.93
N TRP A 144 -9.23 14.81 2.28
CA TRP A 144 -10.32 15.36 3.09
C TRP A 144 -11.69 15.17 2.40
N ALA A 145 -11.78 15.50 1.10
CA ALA A 145 -13.01 15.33 0.33
C ALA A 145 -13.42 13.85 0.21
N LEU A 146 -12.46 12.95 -0.06
CA LEU A 146 -12.71 11.51 -0.15
C LEU A 146 -13.17 10.92 1.17
N ASN A 147 -12.48 11.24 2.28
CA ASN A 147 -12.86 10.78 3.61
C ASN A 147 -14.22 11.35 4.03
N GLY A 148 -14.50 12.62 3.74
CA GLY A 148 -15.79 13.24 4.00
C GLY A 148 -16.94 12.55 3.26
N THR A 149 -16.72 12.22 1.98
CA THR A 149 -17.69 11.48 1.16
C THR A 149 -17.91 10.07 1.68
N SER A 150 -16.82 9.37 2.03
CA SER A 150 -16.89 8.02 2.63
C SER A 150 -17.70 8.03 3.95
N TRP A 151 -17.45 9.01 4.81
CA TRP A 151 -18.20 9.15 6.07
C TRP A 151 -19.67 9.48 5.86
N ALA A 152 -19.99 10.31 4.84
CA ALA A 152 -21.37 10.61 4.47
C ALA A 152 -22.10 9.35 3.99
N LEU A 153 -21.46 8.52 3.17
CA LEU A 153 -21.99 7.24 2.71
C LEU A 153 -22.23 6.26 3.87
N LEU A 154 -21.25 6.12 4.77
CA LEU A 154 -21.37 5.24 5.94
C LEU A 154 -22.52 5.66 6.86
N ARG A 155 -22.68 6.97 7.07
CA ARG A 155 -23.83 7.51 7.85
C ARG A 155 -25.16 7.24 7.17
N ALA A 156 -25.23 7.34 5.84
CA ALA A 156 -26.46 7.06 5.10
C ALA A 156 -26.89 5.58 5.21
N ILE A 157 -25.95 4.66 5.44
CA ILE A 157 -26.20 3.23 5.66
C ILE A 157 -26.42 2.91 7.15
N GLY A 158 -26.34 3.93 8.06
CA GLY A 158 -26.52 3.74 9.50
C GLY A 158 -25.26 3.27 10.26
N VAL A 159 -24.10 3.22 9.60
CA VAL A 159 -22.83 2.85 10.23
C VAL A 159 -22.16 4.10 10.80
N GLN A 160 -21.89 4.10 12.10
CA GLN A 160 -21.11 5.16 12.72
C GLN A 160 -19.62 4.86 12.57
N PRO A 161 -18.85 5.73 11.88
CA PRO A 161 -17.41 5.56 11.77
C PRO A 161 -16.79 5.68 13.15
N ARG A 162 -16.04 4.65 13.56
CA ARG A 162 -15.23 4.70 14.79
C ARG A 162 -14.03 5.59 14.49
N THR A 163 -14.03 6.80 15.01
CA THR A 163 -12.82 7.62 15.06
C THR A 163 -11.80 6.88 15.90
N GLY A 164 -10.63 6.59 15.30
CA GLY A 164 -9.58 5.78 15.91
C GLY A 164 -8.94 6.43 17.13
N HIS A 165 -9.68 6.43 18.22
CA HIS A 165 -9.08 6.68 19.53
C HIS A 165 -8.32 5.44 19.96
N ALA A 166 -7.18 5.65 20.59
CA ALA A 166 -6.33 4.60 21.12
C ALA A 166 -7.19 3.50 21.74
N ARG A 167 -7.11 2.28 21.17
CA ARG A 167 -7.78 1.13 21.77
C ARG A 167 -7.24 0.97 23.18
N ALA A 168 -8.04 1.31 24.16
CA ALA A 168 -7.79 0.83 25.51
C ALA A 168 -7.89 -0.70 25.42
N HIS A 169 -6.79 -1.38 25.68
CA HIS A 169 -6.79 -2.84 25.69
C HIS A 169 -7.56 -3.30 26.93
N SER A 170 -8.43 -4.29 26.76
CA SER A 170 -9.10 -4.91 27.89
C SER A 170 -8.10 -5.71 28.76
N GLU A 171 -8.46 -6.02 29.99
CA GLU A 171 -7.61 -6.85 30.85
C GLU A 171 -7.29 -8.20 30.20
N GLU A 172 -8.25 -8.80 29.49
CA GLU A 172 -8.05 -10.05 28.75
C GLU A 172 -7.05 -9.86 27.59
N GLU A 173 -7.12 -8.74 26.84
CA GLU A 173 -6.16 -8.43 25.78
C GLU A 173 -4.75 -8.23 26.33
N LEU A 174 -4.62 -7.55 27.47
CA LEU A 174 -3.33 -7.40 28.16
C LEU A 174 -2.77 -8.75 28.61
N GLY A 175 -3.63 -9.65 29.11
CA GLY A 175 -3.27 -11.03 29.45
C GLY A 175 -2.73 -11.79 28.24
N MET A 176 -3.37 -11.71 27.08
CA MET A 176 -2.90 -12.36 25.84
C MET A 176 -1.55 -11.78 25.35
N ILE A 177 -1.36 -10.46 25.42
CA ILE A 177 -0.09 -9.81 25.07
C ILE A 177 1.05 -10.29 25.99
N LEU A 178 0.78 -10.49 27.27
CA LEU A 178 1.74 -11.02 28.23
C LEU A 178 2.10 -12.49 27.93
N ASP A 179 1.12 -13.30 27.52
CA ASP A 179 1.36 -14.70 27.11
C ASP A 179 2.20 -14.78 25.82
N GLU A 180 1.93 -13.95 24.85
CA GLU A 180 2.71 -13.85 23.62
C GLU A 180 4.14 -13.39 23.91
N SER A 181 4.31 -12.39 24.79
CA SER A 181 5.61 -11.88 25.20
C SER A 181 6.44 -12.93 25.98
N LYS A 182 5.78 -13.80 26.76
CA LYS A 182 6.41 -14.95 27.41
C LYS A 182 6.86 -16.00 26.40
N MET A 183 6.02 -16.34 25.42
CA MET A 183 6.39 -17.29 24.36
C MET A 183 7.55 -16.77 23.49
N ALA A 184 7.62 -15.46 23.29
CA ALA A 184 8.74 -14.79 22.61
C ALA A 184 10.02 -14.66 23.48
N GLY A 185 10.00 -15.08 24.74
CA GLY A 185 11.15 -14.99 25.66
C GLY A 185 11.48 -13.58 26.15
N VAL A 186 10.60 -12.61 25.93
CA VAL A 186 10.79 -11.21 26.36
C VAL A 186 10.42 -11.00 27.81
N VAL A 187 9.49 -11.81 28.34
CA VAL A 187 9.01 -11.77 29.73
C VAL A 187 9.22 -13.13 30.37
N SER A 188 9.86 -13.15 31.55
CA SER A 188 10.06 -14.40 32.30
C SER A 188 8.75 -14.93 32.91
N PRO A 189 8.66 -16.22 33.25
CA PRO A 189 7.49 -16.79 33.90
C PRO A 189 7.15 -16.14 35.26
N GLU A 190 8.18 -15.68 35.97
CA GLU A 190 8.02 -15.02 37.26
C GLU A 190 7.46 -13.59 37.10
N GLU A 191 8.02 -12.84 36.14
CA GLU A 191 7.53 -11.49 35.80
C GLU A 191 6.08 -11.53 35.34
N ARG A 192 5.71 -12.50 34.50
CA ARG A 192 4.32 -12.70 34.09
C ARG A 192 3.39 -12.88 35.29
N LYS A 193 3.75 -13.76 36.24
CA LYS A 193 2.95 -13.99 37.45
C LYS A 193 2.81 -12.74 38.31
N MET A 194 3.84 -11.90 38.37
CA MET A 194 3.78 -10.62 39.08
C MET A 194 2.81 -9.66 38.40
N LEU A 195 2.90 -9.51 37.09
CA LEU A 195 2.03 -8.66 36.29
C LEU A 195 0.56 -9.13 36.36
N GLU A 196 0.33 -10.44 36.28
CA GLU A 196 -1.01 -11.04 36.42
C GLU A 196 -1.64 -10.76 37.78
N ARG A 197 -0.85 -10.69 38.85
CA ARG A 197 -1.33 -10.30 40.19
C ARG A 197 -1.69 -8.81 40.30
N VAL A 198 -0.97 -7.96 39.56
CA VAL A 198 -1.24 -6.51 39.52
C VAL A 198 -2.54 -6.21 38.77
N PHE A 199 -2.89 -6.99 37.77
CA PHE A 199 -4.13 -6.84 37.00
C PHE A 199 -5.33 -7.56 37.60
N ARG A 200 -5.13 -8.47 38.56
CA ARG A 200 -6.19 -9.10 39.35
C ARG A 200 -6.43 -8.27 40.65
N PHE A 201 -7.20 -7.23 40.55
CA PHE A 201 -7.84 -6.61 41.74
C PHE A 201 -9.27 -7.04 41.87
#